data_9b7a1c68bc6b0afd002796f22e555f8a
#
_entry.id   9b7a1c68bc6b0afd002796f22e555f8a
#
_cell.length_a   1.000
_cell.length_b   1.000
_cell.length_c   1.000
_cell.angle_alpha   90.00
_cell.angle_beta   90.00
_cell.angle_gamma   90.00
#
_symmetry.space_group_name_H-M   'P 1'
#
loop_
_entity.id
_entity.type
_entity.pdbx_description
1 polymer ?
#
loop_
_entity_poly.entity_id
_entity_poly.type
_entity_poly.pdbx_seq_one_letter_code
_entity_poly.pdbx_strand_id
1 'polypeptide(L)'
;MYLNDNEEKIIGLFMDMADNLEGKAITLKWNDGSQVQGIYDSYMEDETDYDIGDEEYEEFWSFVFKAIDMKGEPPIYITEDEYFCINYHNFPDVIMVGEKRIN
;
A
#
# COMPACT_ATOMS: atom_id res chain seq x y z
N MET A 1 -9.81 -13.59 1.61
CA MET A 1 -11.08 -12.88 1.84
C MET A 1 -10.87 -11.38 1.65
N TYR A 2 -11.76 -10.75 0.92
CA TYR A 2 -11.61 -9.33 0.57
C TYR A 2 -12.72 -8.51 1.25
N LEU A 3 -12.38 -7.33 1.76
CA LEU A 3 -13.39 -6.39 2.26
C LEU A 3 -14.10 -5.69 1.09
N ASN A 4 -13.46 -5.66 -0.07
CA ASN A 4 -13.91 -4.93 -1.26
C ASN A 4 -13.45 -5.68 -2.50
N ASP A 5 -14.32 -5.82 -3.50
CA ASP A 5 -14.02 -6.57 -4.72
C ASP A 5 -12.84 -5.98 -5.52
N ASN A 6 -12.58 -4.68 -5.35
CA ASN A 6 -11.48 -4.01 -6.04
C ASN A 6 -10.10 -4.38 -5.48
N GLU A 7 -10.06 -5.06 -4.35
CA GLU A 7 -8.82 -5.41 -3.66
C GLU A 7 -8.22 -6.75 -4.08
N GLU A 8 -8.90 -7.53 -4.91
CA GLU A 8 -8.50 -8.89 -5.22
C GLU A 8 -7.03 -9.03 -5.62
N LYS A 9 -6.58 -8.21 -6.55
CA LYS A 9 -5.19 -8.25 -7.02
C LYS A 9 -4.19 -7.83 -5.96
N ILE A 10 -4.56 -6.82 -5.18
CA ILE A 10 -3.70 -6.24 -4.14
C ILE A 10 -3.52 -7.23 -3.00
N ILE A 11 -4.62 -7.82 -2.56
CA ILE A 11 -4.60 -8.80 -1.46
C ILE A 11 -3.83 -10.05 -1.87
N GLY A 12 -4.08 -10.56 -3.08
CA GLY A 12 -3.33 -11.69 -3.59
C GLY A 12 -1.82 -11.44 -3.63
N LEU A 13 -1.42 -10.21 -3.96
CA LEU A 13 -0.01 -9.85 -4.03
C LEU A 13 0.63 -9.70 -2.64
N PHE A 14 0.01 -8.92 -1.75
CA PHE A 14 0.62 -8.59 -0.46
C PHE A 14 0.37 -9.63 0.63
N MET A 15 -0.81 -10.23 0.68
CA MET A 15 -1.11 -11.23 1.71
C MET A 15 -0.33 -12.52 1.50
N ASP A 16 -0.21 -12.97 0.24
CA ASP A 16 0.57 -14.18 -0.06
C ASP A 16 2.05 -14.00 0.21
N MET A 17 2.53 -12.75 0.19
CA MET A 17 3.94 -12.45 0.39
C MET A 17 4.24 -11.80 1.74
N ALA A 18 3.23 -11.58 2.59
CA ALA A 18 3.41 -10.87 3.85
C ALA A 18 4.55 -11.45 4.69
N ASP A 19 4.60 -12.77 4.84
CA ASP A 19 5.65 -13.44 5.60
C ASP A 19 7.03 -13.31 4.96
N ASN A 20 7.07 -13.10 3.64
CA ASN A 20 8.33 -13.00 2.90
C ASN A 20 8.81 -11.56 2.75
N LEU A 21 7.92 -10.58 2.90
CA LEU A 21 8.23 -9.17 2.70
C LEU A 21 8.60 -8.44 3.99
N GLU A 22 8.21 -8.96 5.14
CA GLU A 22 8.49 -8.33 6.42
C GLU A 22 9.99 -8.06 6.59
N GLY A 23 10.31 -6.82 6.91
CA GLY A 23 11.69 -6.39 7.10
C GLY A 23 12.48 -6.13 5.82
N LYS A 24 11.89 -6.34 4.64
CA LYS A 24 12.55 -6.07 3.37
C LYS A 24 12.23 -4.68 2.84
N ALA A 25 13.21 -4.06 2.19
CA ALA A 25 13.02 -2.79 1.52
C ALA A 25 12.28 -3.00 0.20
N ILE A 26 11.18 -2.27 0.01
CA ILE A 26 10.33 -2.37 -1.17
C ILE A 26 10.25 -1.00 -1.82
N THR A 27 10.41 -0.95 -3.13
CA THR A 27 10.29 0.28 -3.90
C THR A 27 8.95 0.30 -4.61
N LEU A 28 8.18 1.37 -4.40
CA LEU A 28 6.87 1.59 -5.00
C LEU A 28 6.96 2.77 -5.94
N LYS A 29 6.54 2.59 -7.19
CA LYS A 29 6.62 3.63 -8.23
C LYS A 29 5.26 3.88 -8.87
N TRP A 30 4.99 5.12 -9.18
CA TRP A 30 3.77 5.56 -9.86
C TRP A 30 4.09 6.11 -11.24
N ASN A 31 3.09 6.14 -12.12
CA ASN A 31 3.27 6.56 -13.53
C ASN A 31 3.72 8.01 -13.69
N ASP A 32 3.53 8.85 -12.69
CA ASP A 32 3.96 10.26 -12.75
C ASP A 32 5.45 10.44 -12.46
N GLY A 33 6.19 9.35 -12.23
CA GLY A 33 7.61 9.37 -11.91
C GLY A 33 7.91 9.45 -10.42
N SER A 34 6.88 9.61 -9.58
CA SER A 34 7.10 9.61 -8.13
C SER A 34 7.36 8.19 -7.64
N GLN A 35 8.10 8.08 -6.54
CA GLN A 35 8.39 6.80 -5.92
C GLN A 35 8.65 6.94 -4.43
N VAL A 36 8.47 5.86 -3.70
CA VAL A 36 8.83 5.76 -2.29
C VAL A 36 9.47 4.39 -2.04
N GLN A 37 10.46 4.37 -1.18
CA GLN A 37 11.05 3.13 -0.68
C GLN A 37 10.66 2.99 0.78
N GLY A 38 10.17 1.82 1.15
CA GLY A 38 9.72 1.56 2.51
C GLY A 38 9.97 0.13 2.92
N ILE A 39 9.89 -0.12 4.23
CA ILE A 39 9.98 -1.45 4.80
C ILE A 39 8.57 -1.89 5.17
N TYR A 40 8.14 -3.03 4.64
CA TYR A 40 6.82 -3.58 4.95
C TYR A 40 6.72 -3.89 6.45
N ASP A 41 5.69 -3.38 7.08
CA ASP A 41 5.44 -3.55 8.52
C ASP A 41 4.28 -4.51 8.79
N SER A 42 3.09 -4.14 8.33
CA SER A 42 1.88 -4.89 8.63
C SER A 42 0.75 -4.52 7.68
N TYR A 43 -0.42 -5.10 7.91
CA TYR A 43 -1.64 -4.69 7.22
C TYR A 43 -2.76 -4.53 8.24
N MET A 44 -3.76 -3.74 7.87
CA MET A 44 -4.91 -3.47 8.74
C MET A 44 -6.17 -3.22 7.92
N GLU A 45 -7.32 -3.39 8.59
CA GLU A 45 -8.60 -2.96 8.03
C GLU A 45 -8.71 -1.45 8.16
N ASP A 46 -9.25 -0.82 7.12
CA ASP A 46 -9.48 0.62 7.07
C ASP A 46 -10.84 0.90 6.45
N GLU A 47 -11.28 2.14 6.50
CA GLU A 47 -12.56 2.54 5.96
C GLU A 47 -12.51 3.98 5.45
N THR A 48 -13.46 4.34 4.57
CA THR A 48 -13.60 5.71 4.13
C THR A 48 -14.20 6.56 5.25
N ASP A 49 -14.09 7.89 5.13
CA ASP A 49 -14.61 8.83 6.13
C ASP A 49 -16.13 9.00 6.08
N TYR A 50 -16.82 8.26 5.20
CA TYR A 50 -18.27 8.30 5.07
C TYR A 50 -18.96 7.47 6.15
N ASP A 51 -20.21 7.81 6.48
CA ASP A 51 -21.00 7.05 7.46
C ASP A 51 -21.40 5.68 6.90
N ILE A 52 -21.53 4.70 7.78
CA ILE A 52 -22.04 3.38 7.44
C ILE A 52 -23.46 3.53 6.88
N GLY A 53 -23.70 3.00 5.69
CA GLY A 53 -24.97 3.13 4.99
C GLY A 53 -24.95 4.18 3.89
N ASP A 54 -23.90 5.00 3.82
CA ASP A 54 -23.66 5.89 2.69
C ASP A 54 -23.21 5.08 1.48
N GLU A 55 -23.64 5.46 0.26
CA GLU A 55 -23.26 4.75 -0.96
C GLU A 55 -21.75 4.78 -1.20
N GLU A 56 -21.07 5.80 -0.71
CA GLU A 56 -19.63 5.96 -0.87
C GLU A 56 -18.82 5.35 0.27
N TYR A 57 -19.49 4.79 1.28
CA TYR A 57 -18.82 4.08 2.36
C TYR A 57 -18.25 2.75 1.84
N GLU A 58 -17.00 2.48 2.16
CA GLU A 58 -16.38 1.19 1.85
C GLU A 58 -15.32 0.84 2.87
N GLU A 59 -15.11 -0.44 3.04
CA GLU A 59 -14.06 -1.00 3.88
C GLU A 59 -13.01 -1.60 2.96
N PHE A 60 -11.73 -1.47 3.33
CA PHE A 60 -10.63 -1.97 2.52
C PHE A 60 -9.42 -2.30 3.39
N TRP A 61 -8.48 -3.04 2.81
CA TRP A 61 -7.22 -3.36 3.46
C TRP A 61 -6.18 -2.28 3.16
N SER A 62 -5.45 -1.87 4.19
CA SER A 62 -4.29 -0.98 4.05
C SER A 62 -3.03 -1.73 4.45
N PHE A 63 -1.99 -1.57 3.65
CA PHE A 63 -0.69 -2.19 3.89
C PHE A 63 0.27 -1.11 4.38
N VAL A 64 0.86 -1.33 5.56
CA VAL A 64 1.64 -0.33 6.28
C VAL A 64 3.12 -0.52 6.04
N PHE A 65 3.80 0.59 5.70
CA PHE A 65 5.23 0.60 5.44
C PHE A 65 5.89 1.70 6.26
N LYS A 66 7.14 1.48 6.65
CA LYS A 66 7.97 2.54 7.20
C LYS A 66 8.76 3.16 6.06
N ALA A 67 8.66 4.48 5.89
CA ALA A 67 9.34 5.19 4.81
C ALA A 67 10.85 5.26 5.05
N ILE A 68 11.63 4.98 3.99
CA ILE A 68 13.09 5.10 3.99
C ILE A 68 13.52 6.28 3.14
N ASP A 69 12.98 6.38 1.92
CA ASP A 69 13.34 7.40 0.94
C ASP A 69 12.16 7.68 0.02
N MET A 70 12.11 8.89 -0.54
CA MET A 70 11.00 9.29 -1.40
C MET A 70 11.50 10.24 -2.48
N LYS A 71 10.96 10.09 -3.69
CA LYS A 71 11.19 11.01 -4.81
C LYS A 71 9.86 11.51 -5.34
N GLY A 72 9.77 12.81 -5.60
CA GLY A 72 8.55 13.43 -6.08
C GLY A 72 7.47 13.47 -5.00
N GLU A 73 6.22 13.46 -5.43
CA GLU A 73 5.07 13.53 -4.53
C GLU A 73 4.12 12.35 -4.78
N PRO A 74 4.48 11.14 -4.31
CA PRO A 74 3.60 9.99 -4.48
C PRO A 74 2.29 10.20 -3.70
N PRO A 75 1.18 9.56 -4.12
CA PRO A 75 -0.14 9.75 -3.51
C PRO A 75 -0.27 9.01 -2.18
N ILE A 76 0.61 9.34 -1.24
CA ILE A 76 0.63 8.74 0.10
C ILE A 76 0.75 9.85 1.14
N TYR A 77 0.34 9.54 2.37
CA TYR A 77 0.55 10.42 3.51
C TYR A 77 1.56 9.77 4.46
N ILE A 78 2.66 10.48 4.72
CA ILE A 78 3.69 10.01 5.65
C ILE A 78 3.45 10.64 7.01
N THR A 79 3.26 9.82 8.03
CA THR A 79 3.01 10.26 9.40
C THR A 79 4.27 10.84 10.04
N GLU A 80 4.13 11.44 11.23
CA GLU A 80 5.27 11.96 11.99
C GLU A 80 6.27 10.86 12.33
N ASP A 81 5.79 9.63 12.50
CA ASP A 81 6.62 8.45 12.78
C ASP A 81 7.21 7.82 11.51
N GLU A 82 7.01 8.46 10.37
CA GLU A 82 7.52 8.02 9.06
C GLU A 82 6.85 6.76 8.51
N TYR A 83 5.59 6.53 8.86
CA TYR A 83 4.79 5.43 8.30
C TYR A 83 3.85 5.92 7.21
N PHE A 84 3.56 5.07 6.25
CA PHE A 84 2.54 5.32 5.23
C PHE A 84 1.78 4.05 4.90
N CYS A 85 0.60 4.20 4.31
CA CYS A 85 -0.26 3.08 3.94
C CYS A 85 -0.51 3.06 2.44
N ILE A 86 -0.55 1.86 1.89
CA ILE A 86 -0.94 1.60 0.50
C ILE A 86 -2.24 0.80 0.51
N ASN A 87 -3.21 1.24 -0.29
CA ASN A 87 -4.46 0.54 -0.49
C ASN A 87 -4.84 0.63 -1.98
N TYR A 88 -6.00 0.11 -2.37
CA TYR A 88 -6.36 0.07 -3.79
C TYR A 88 -6.63 1.48 -4.38
N HIS A 89 -6.86 2.49 -3.54
CA HIS A 89 -7.06 3.87 -4.00
C HIS A 89 -5.77 4.54 -4.48
N ASN A 90 -4.64 4.16 -3.90
CA ASN A 90 -3.34 4.77 -4.20
C ASN A 90 -2.29 3.73 -4.60
N PHE A 91 -2.72 2.62 -5.15
CA PHE A 91 -1.83 1.50 -5.47
C PHE A 91 -0.77 1.91 -6.49
N PRO A 92 0.50 1.54 -6.28
CA PRO A 92 1.57 1.87 -7.22
C PRO A 92 1.47 1.06 -8.51
N ASP A 93 2.05 1.59 -9.58
CA ASP A 93 2.10 0.92 -10.87
C ASP A 93 3.19 -0.14 -10.93
N VAL A 94 4.28 0.08 -10.20
CA VAL A 94 5.41 -0.86 -10.15
C VAL A 94 5.80 -1.10 -8.70
N ILE A 95 5.99 -2.37 -8.35
CA ILE A 95 6.43 -2.80 -7.02
C ILE A 95 7.69 -3.63 -7.20
N MET A 96 8.78 -3.20 -6.56
CA MET A 96 10.08 -3.88 -6.66
C MET A 96 10.59 -4.28 -5.28
N VAL A 97 11.10 -5.50 -5.18
CA VAL A 97 11.83 -5.99 -4.00
C VAL A 97 13.28 -6.15 -4.45
N GLY A 98 14.14 -5.23 -4.00
CA GLY A 98 15.48 -5.11 -4.54
C GLY A 98 15.42 -4.72 -6.02
N GLU A 99 16.04 -5.51 -6.88
CA GLU A 99 16.03 -5.27 -8.32
C GLU A 99 14.93 -6.05 -9.07
N LYS A 100 14.11 -6.80 -8.33
CA LYS A 100 13.09 -7.66 -8.93
C LYS A 100 11.71 -7.00 -8.86
N ARG A 101 11.07 -6.84 -10.00
CA ARG A 101 9.66 -6.42 -10.08
C ARG A 101 8.77 -7.60 -9.74
N ILE A 102 7.81 -7.42 -8.83
CA ILE A 102 6.95 -8.50 -8.34
C ILE A 102 5.49 -8.41 -8.81
N ASN A 103 5.10 -7.36 -9.51
CA ASN A 103 3.73 -7.21 -9.99
C ASN A 103 3.60 -7.20 -11.51
#